data_e91ff7396ec5d8aeaa51c6505d4ceb75
#
_entry.id   e91ff7396ec5d8aeaa51c6505d4ceb75
#
_cell.length_a   1.000
_cell.length_b   1.000
_cell.length_c   1.000
_cell.angle_alpha   90.00
_cell.angle_beta   90.00
_cell.angle_gamma   90.00
#
_symmetry.space_group_name_H-M   'P 1'
#
loop_
_entity.id
_entity.type
_entity.pdbx_description
1 polymer ?
#
loop_
_entity_poly.entity_id
_entity_poly.type
_entity_poly.pdbx_seq_one_letter_code
_entity_poly.pdbx_strand_id
1 'polypeptide(L)'
;MNMSNDSSDLNKDLIAFLKGSVSKYHAVSQIVNILSNKGFSLLREDQEWNLKRGGKYFVVRNNSSVIGFINGERSLQDTGVKIIGAHTDSPSLTLKPNPITYSSGYSQLGVEVYGGALLKPWFDRDLSVAGRIVFKNSTGDIGEKLIDFERPICVIPSLAIHLNRDANGNSPINPQTDILPILSQNIEGQKPLDEMYFNSEISDKFLKKGEILLDHDLNLYDVQPPSMVGFNEEFISSQRLDNL
;
A
#
# COMPACT_ATOMS: atom_id res chain seq x y z
N MET A 1 13.78 19.22 -31.10
CA MET A 1 13.68 18.98 -29.64
C MET A 1 13.08 17.60 -29.46
N ASN A 2 13.86 16.62 -28.94
CA ASN A 2 13.45 15.22 -28.81
C ASN A 2 12.45 15.06 -27.65
N MET A 3 11.16 15.25 -27.90
CA MET A 3 10.11 14.95 -26.92
C MET A 3 9.97 13.46 -26.59
N SER A 4 10.50 12.55 -27.43
CA SER A 4 10.38 11.11 -27.27
C SER A 4 11.24 10.49 -26.15
N ASN A 5 12.40 11.06 -25.84
CA ASN A 5 13.24 10.53 -24.75
C ASN A 5 12.78 10.98 -23.36
N ASP A 6 12.27 12.20 -23.24
CA ASP A 6 11.83 12.79 -21.96
C ASP A 6 10.56 12.11 -21.43
N SER A 7 9.61 11.79 -22.31
CA SER A 7 8.38 11.08 -21.92
C SER A 7 8.62 9.61 -21.56
N SER A 8 9.56 8.94 -22.23
CA SER A 8 9.95 7.54 -21.91
C SER A 8 10.57 7.45 -20.52
N ASP A 9 11.39 8.42 -20.12
CA ASP A 9 12.04 8.42 -18.81
C ASP A 9 11.04 8.76 -17.69
N LEU A 10 10.09 9.68 -17.94
CA LEU A 10 9.00 9.96 -17.00
C LEU A 10 8.10 8.75 -16.76
N ASN A 11 7.78 7.97 -17.82
CA ASN A 11 6.97 6.76 -17.68
C ASN A 11 7.71 5.68 -16.86
N LYS A 12 9.02 5.52 -17.04
CA LYS A 12 9.84 4.60 -16.23
C LYS A 12 9.86 5.03 -14.76
N ASP A 13 10.04 6.30 -14.48
CA ASP A 13 10.03 6.86 -13.13
C ASP A 13 8.67 6.64 -12.46
N LEU A 14 7.57 6.87 -13.20
CA LEU A 14 6.22 6.61 -12.69
C LEU A 14 5.99 5.13 -12.40
N ILE A 15 6.39 4.22 -13.29
CA ILE A 15 6.28 2.78 -13.06
C ILE A 15 7.10 2.35 -11.84
N ALA A 16 8.32 2.88 -11.68
CA ALA A 16 9.15 2.60 -10.52
C ALA A 16 8.51 3.10 -9.22
N PHE A 17 7.94 4.31 -9.23
CA PHE A 17 7.20 4.88 -8.12
C PHE A 17 5.98 4.02 -7.74
N LEU A 18 5.15 3.64 -8.72
CA LEU A 18 3.97 2.79 -8.51
C LEU A 18 4.35 1.42 -7.96
N LYS A 19 5.43 0.81 -8.48
CA LYS A 19 5.94 -0.48 -7.99
C LYS A 19 6.36 -0.41 -6.53
N GLY A 20 7.01 0.67 -6.11
CA GLY A 20 7.44 0.87 -4.72
C GLY A 20 6.34 1.34 -3.78
N SER A 21 5.14 1.69 -4.29
CA SER A 21 4.05 2.31 -3.52
C SER A 21 2.95 1.31 -3.18
N VAL A 22 3.30 0.15 -2.59
CA VAL A 22 2.38 -0.96 -2.29
C VAL A 22 1.37 -0.67 -1.16
N SER A 23 1.54 0.41 -0.40
CA SER A 23 0.56 0.96 0.54
C SER A 23 0.71 2.48 0.64
N LYS A 24 -0.26 3.16 1.28
CA LYS A 24 -0.18 4.62 1.56
C LYS A 24 1.12 5.02 2.26
N TYR A 25 1.61 4.19 3.15
CA TYR A 25 2.87 4.41 3.88
C TYR A 25 4.10 4.27 2.98
N HIS A 26 4.10 3.26 2.11
CA HIS A 26 5.16 3.08 1.13
C HIS A 26 5.18 4.22 0.10
N ALA A 27 4.00 4.68 -0.34
CA ALA A 27 3.88 5.83 -1.23
C ALA A 27 4.52 7.09 -0.62
N VAL A 28 4.22 7.41 0.64
CA VAL A 28 4.84 8.54 1.34
C VAL A 28 6.34 8.34 1.49
N SER A 29 6.80 7.13 1.82
CA SER A 29 8.24 6.81 1.89
C SER A 29 8.94 7.07 0.55
N GLN A 30 8.34 6.67 -0.58
CA GLN A 30 8.87 6.96 -1.92
C GLN A 30 8.92 8.46 -2.19
N ILE A 31 7.85 9.20 -1.86
CA ILE A 31 7.81 10.67 -2.02
C ILE A 31 8.90 11.34 -1.18
N VAL A 32 9.06 10.94 0.07
CA VAL A 32 10.10 11.47 0.98
C VAL A 32 11.50 11.25 0.38
N ASN A 33 11.76 10.06 -0.15
CA ASN A 33 13.03 9.75 -0.81
C ASN A 33 13.28 10.64 -2.04
N ILE A 34 12.25 10.82 -2.88
CA ILE A 34 12.34 11.68 -4.07
C ILE A 34 12.58 13.13 -3.66
N LEU A 35 11.83 13.65 -2.69
CA LEU A 35 12.00 15.03 -2.22
C LEU A 35 13.38 15.25 -1.62
N SER A 36 13.85 14.34 -0.77
CA SER A 36 15.17 14.39 -0.15
C SER A 36 16.29 14.42 -1.22
N ASN A 37 16.19 13.53 -2.22
CA ASN A 37 17.15 13.49 -3.35
C ASN A 37 17.12 14.74 -4.23
N LYS A 38 16.00 15.49 -4.23
CA LYS A 38 15.85 16.78 -4.92
C LYS A 38 16.22 17.98 -4.05
N GLY A 39 16.80 17.75 -2.87
CA GLY A 39 17.31 18.79 -1.97
C GLY A 39 16.25 19.47 -1.12
N PHE A 40 15.11 18.82 -0.90
CA PHE A 40 14.13 19.26 0.09
C PHE A 40 14.57 18.83 1.50
N SER A 41 14.35 19.69 2.48
CA SER A 41 14.64 19.45 3.89
C SER A 41 13.36 19.09 4.66
N LEU A 42 13.44 18.07 5.51
CA LEU A 42 12.34 17.71 6.40
C LEU A 42 12.18 18.80 7.47
N LEU A 43 10.96 19.25 7.68
CA LEU A 43 10.53 20.08 8.80
C LEU A 43 9.71 19.24 9.79
N ARG A 44 10.00 19.41 11.06
CA ARG A 44 9.22 18.80 12.14
C ARG A 44 8.21 19.81 12.66
N GLU A 45 6.97 19.38 12.87
CA GLU A 45 5.89 20.25 13.33
C GLU A 45 6.00 20.63 14.83
N ASP A 46 6.80 19.87 15.58
CA ASP A 46 7.12 20.11 16.99
C ASP A 46 8.33 21.06 17.20
N GLN A 47 8.87 21.64 16.11
CA GLN A 47 10.03 22.54 16.12
C GLN A 47 9.73 23.86 15.41
N GLU A 48 10.46 24.92 15.77
CA GLU A 48 10.38 26.19 15.07
C GLU A 48 10.97 26.08 13.65
N TRP A 49 10.26 26.63 12.67
CA TRP A 49 10.68 26.58 11.27
C TRP A 49 11.42 27.85 10.88
N ASN A 50 12.70 27.71 10.51
CA ASN A 50 13.50 28.80 9.98
C ASN A 50 13.56 28.68 8.44
N LEU A 51 12.55 29.24 7.76
CA LEU A 51 12.39 29.13 6.31
C LEU A 51 13.21 30.18 5.58
N LYS A 52 14.11 29.73 4.70
CA LYS A 52 14.87 30.61 3.80
C LYS A 52 14.10 30.86 2.51
N ARG A 53 14.28 32.03 1.88
CA ARG A 53 13.76 32.32 0.53
C ARG A 53 14.37 31.33 -0.47
N GLY A 54 13.58 30.85 -1.42
CA GLY A 54 13.99 29.80 -2.37
C GLY A 54 14.19 28.41 -1.73
N GLY A 55 14.05 28.27 -0.41
CA GLY A 55 14.24 27.01 0.30
C GLY A 55 13.18 25.99 -0.04
N LYS A 56 13.56 24.71 -0.07
CA LYS A 56 12.72 23.55 -0.38
C LYS A 56 12.50 22.75 0.87
N TYR A 57 11.25 22.46 1.21
CA TYR A 57 10.90 21.83 2.47
C TYR A 57 9.78 20.82 2.30
N PHE A 58 9.68 19.86 3.21
CA PHE A 58 8.54 18.98 3.33
C PHE A 58 8.23 18.63 4.78
N VAL A 59 6.97 18.30 5.02
CA VAL A 59 6.43 17.82 6.30
C VAL A 59 5.74 16.49 6.06
N VAL A 60 5.88 15.56 7.01
CA VAL A 60 5.21 14.25 6.98
C VAL A 60 4.32 14.12 8.20
N ARG A 61 3.07 13.70 8.00
CA ARG A 61 2.13 13.38 9.08
C ARG A 61 1.77 11.90 9.06
N ASN A 62 1.86 11.29 10.23
CA ASN A 62 1.49 9.88 10.47
C ASN A 62 2.09 8.89 9.46
N ASN A 63 3.20 9.25 8.81
CA ASN A 63 3.84 8.48 7.73
C ASN A 63 2.88 8.11 6.56
N SER A 64 1.72 8.76 6.47
CA SER A 64 0.69 8.51 5.46
C SER A 64 0.31 9.74 4.63
N SER A 65 0.77 10.93 5.01
CA SER A 65 0.56 12.17 4.27
C SER A 65 1.85 12.97 4.20
N VAL A 66 2.02 13.75 3.14
CA VAL A 66 3.19 14.61 2.95
C VAL A 66 2.78 15.94 2.30
N ILE A 67 3.39 17.02 2.75
CA ILE A 67 3.28 18.34 2.12
C ILE A 67 4.69 18.78 1.74
N GLY A 68 4.97 18.89 0.44
CA GLY A 68 6.22 19.45 -0.07
C GLY A 68 5.99 20.87 -0.59
N PHE A 69 6.89 21.81 -0.29
CA PHE A 69 6.76 23.17 -0.77
C PHE A 69 8.12 23.83 -1.02
N ILE A 70 8.10 24.83 -1.89
CA ILE A 70 9.22 25.74 -2.13
C ILE A 70 8.82 27.11 -1.58
N ASN A 71 9.59 27.63 -0.64
CA ASN A 71 9.38 28.97 -0.11
C ASN A 71 9.83 29.98 -1.17
N GLY A 72 8.87 30.77 -1.71
CA GLY A 72 9.13 31.70 -2.81
C GLY A 72 10.16 32.80 -2.47
N GLU A 73 10.71 33.42 -3.50
CA GLU A 73 11.62 34.56 -3.37
C GLU A 73 10.90 35.85 -2.94
N ARG A 74 9.61 35.96 -3.26
CA ARG A 74 8.75 37.12 -2.96
C ARG A 74 7.72 36.76 -1.90
N SER A 75 7.10 37.79 -1.31
CA SER A 75 6.03 37.61 -0.32
C SER A 75 4.85 36.82 -0.89
N LEU A 76 4.29 35.94 -0.08
CA LEU A 76 3.05 35.19 -0.40
C LEU A 76 1.87 36.14 -0.65
N GLN A 77 1.85 37.32 0.01
CA GLN A 77 0.81 38.35 -0.18
C GLN A 77 0.84 38.91 -1.61
N ASP A 78 2.02 38.99 -2.22
CA ASP A 78 2.19 39.55 -3.56
C ASP A 78 2.03 38.51 -4.67
N THR A 79 2.33 37.23 -4.40
CA THR A 79 2.42 36.19 -5.44
C THR A 79 1.36 35.12 -5.31
N GLY A 80 0.72 35.00 -4.18
CA GLY A 80 -0.16 33.87 -3.86
C GLY A 80 0.59 32.53 -3.80
N VAL A 81 -0.15 31.44 -3.80
CA VAL A 81 0.35 30.06 -3.72
C VAL A 81 -0.18 29.26 -4.91
N LYS A 82 0.67 28.45 -5.53
CA LYS A 82 0.28 27.40 -6.48
C LYS A 82 0.22 26.08 -5.71
N ILE A 83 -0.94 25.43 -5.69
CA ILE A 83 -1.17 24.19 -4.97
C ILE A 83 -1.49 23.08 -5.97
N ILE A 84 -0.83 21.93 -5.84
CA ILE A 84 -1.15 20.69 -6.52
C ILE A 84 -1.51 19.70 -5.42
N GLY A 85 -2.70 19.10 -5.50
CA GLY A 85 -3.17 18.08 -4.57
C GLY A 85 -3.26 16.72 -5.25
N ALA A 86 -3.01 15.68 -4.47
CA ALA A 86 -3.26 14.29 -4.80
C ALA A 86 -3.44 13.51 -3.50
N HIS A 87 -3.95 12.27 -3.57
CA HIS A 87 -4.00 11.39 -2.41
C HIS A 87 -2.89 10.34 -2.46
N THR A 88 -2.54 9.74 -1.32
CA THR A 88 -1.47 8.75 -1.15
C THR A 88 -1.98 7.32 -0.99
N ASP A 89 -3.25 7.16 -0.66
CA ASP A 89 -3.96 5.89 -0.52
C ASP A 89 -4.54 5.44 -1.87
N SER A 90 -5.09 4.25 -1.88
CA SER A 90 -5.85 3.70 -3.02
C SER A 90 -6.91 2.76 -2.47
N PRO A 91 -8.05 2.59 -3.16
CA PRO A 91 -9.04 1.57 -2.80
C PRO A 91 -8.37 0.20 -2.68
N SER A 92 -8.64 -0.49 -1.59
CA SER A 92 -7.95 -1.75 -1.26
C SER A 92 -8.77 -2.61 -0.31
N LEU A 93 -8.26 -3.80 -0.02
CA LEU A 93 -8.77 -4.67 1.04
C LEU A 93 -7.81 -4.55 2.23
N THR A 94 -8.30 -3.98 3.33
CA THR A 94 -7.52 -3.78 4.56
C THR A 94 -7.75 -4.94 5.52
N LEU A 95 -6.70 -5.47 6.13
CA LEU A 95 -6.82 -6.54 7.12
C LEU A 95 -7.55 -6.02 8.37
N LYS A 96 -8.45 -6.86 8.91
CA LYS A 96 -9.07 -6.62 10.22
C LYS A 96 -8.01 -6.74 11.34
N PRO A 97 -8.24 -6.15 12.52
CA PRO A 97 -7.30 -6.26 13.64
C PRO A 97 -7.00 -7.71 14.04
N ASN A 98 -8.00 -8.60 13.97
CA ASN A 98 -7.86 -10.06 14.14
C ASN A 98 -8.25 -10.73 12.84
N PRO A 99 -7.33 -10.83 11.86
CA PRO A 99 -7.71 -11.16 10.49
C PRO A 99 -7.92 -12.66 10.24
N ILE A 100 -7.48 -13.55 11.12
CA ILE A 100 -7.56 -14.98 10.82
C ILE A 100 -8.94 -15.54 11.09
N THR A 101 -9.52 -16.13 10.07
CA THR A 101 -10.81 -16.86 10.14
C THR A 101 -10.66 -18.26 9.54
N TYR A 102 -11.62 -19.14 9.85
CA TYR A 102 -11.59 -20.54 9.38
C TYR A 102 -12.89 -20.87 8.67
N SER A 103 -12.78 -21.45 7.50
CA SER A 103 -13.93 -21.96 6.77
C SER A 103 -13.51 -23.10 5.84
N SER A 104 -14.33 -24.14 5.78
CA SER A 104 -14.21 -25.22 4.78
C SER A 104 -12.82 -25.84 4.65
N GLY A 105 -12.08 -25.95 5.77
CA GLY A 105 -10.72 -26.52 5.79
C GLY A 105 -9.61 -25.54 5.40
N TYR A 106 -9.90 -24.24 5.36
CA TYR A 106 -8.92 -23.20 5.04
C TYR A 106 -8.84 -22.15 6.15
N SER A 107 -7.63 -21.60 6.35
CA SER A 107 -7.41 -20.35 7.06
C SER A 107 -7.52 -19.21 6.04
N GLN A 108 -8.34 -18.22 6.37
CA GLN A 108 -8.66 -17.09 5.51
C GLN A 108 -8.32 -15.78 6.21
N LEU A 109 -8.07 -14.72 5.42
CA LEU A 109 -7.90 -13.36 5.94
C LEU A 109 -9.25 -12.63 5.98
N GLY A 110 -9.63 -12.17 7.17
CA GLY A 110 -10.72 -11.22 7.36
C GLY A 110 -10.29 -9.84 6.88
N VAL A 111 -11.00 -9.29 5.92
CA VAL A 111 -10.69 -7.99 5.31
C VAL A 111 -11.90 -7.06 5.36
N GLU A 112 -11.63 -5.75 5.28
CA GLU A 112 -12.60 -4.69 5.06
C GLU A 112 -12.28 -3.99 3.75
N VAL A 113 -13.33 -3.64 2.99
CA VAL A 113 -13.20 -2.83 1.78
C VAL A 113 -12.89 -1.39 2.18
N TYR A 114 -11.76 -0.88 1.73
CA TYR A 114 -11.38 0.52 1.90
C TYR A 114 -11.61 1.30 0.62
N GLY A 115 -12.33 2.41 0.73
CA GLY A 115 -12.64 3.28 -0.41
C GLY A 115 -13.64 2.68 -1.41
N GLY A 116 -13.71 3.24 -2.60
CA GLY A 116 -14.60 2.81 -3.69
C GLY A 116 -14.00 1.70 -4.53
N ALA A 117 -13.59 0.58 -3.92
CA ALA A 117 -12.94 -0.52 -4.65
C ALA A 117 -13.90 -1.24 -5.59
N LEU A 118 -13.45 -1.51 -6.82
CA LEU A 118 -14.05 -2.51 -7.70
C LEU A 118 -13.66 -3.89 -7.19
N LEU A 119 -14.62 -4.72 -6.74
CA LEU A 119 -14.31 -5.98 -6.09
C LEU A 119 -13.92 -7.11 -7.07
N LYS A 120 -14.56 -7.15 -8.24
CA LYS A 120 -14.30 -8.19 -9.26
C LYS A 120 -12.80 -8.33 -9.65
N PRO A 121 -12.03 -7.25 -9.83
CA PRO A 121 -10.61 -7.34 -10.18
C PRO A 121 -9.70 -7.99 -9.12
N TRP A 122 -10.19 -8.20 -7.90
CA TRP A 122 -9.43 -8.85 -6.82
C TRP A 122 -9.46 -10.37 -6.86
N PHE A 123 -10.43 -10.95 -7.61
CA PHE A 123 -10.54 -12.40 -7.74
C PHE A 123 -9.44 -12.94 -8.66
N ASP A 124 -8.99 -14.16 -8.34
CA ASP A 124 -8.00 -14.93 -9.10
C ASP A 124 -6.66 -14.21 -9.31
N ARG A 125 -6.33 -13.32 -8.37
CA ARG A 125 -5.06 -12.57 -8.36
C ARG A 125 -4.12 -13.13 -7.31
N ASP A 126 -2.85 -13.08 -7.62
CA ASP A 126 -1.76 -13.35 -6.69
C ASP A 126 -1.61 -12.19 -5.71
N LEU A 127 -2.15 -12.36 -4.50
CA LEU A 127 -2.20 -11.27 -3.53
C LEU A 127 -1.09 -11.39 -2.48
N SER A 128 -0.55 -10.23 -2.11
CA SER A 128 0.39 -10.07 -1.01
C SER A 128 -0.13 -9.07 0.01
N VAL A 129 0.59 -8.90 1.13
CA VAL A 129 0.26 -8.01 2.23
C VAL A 129 1.41 -7.04 2.46
N ALA A 130 1.09 -5.76 2.56
CA ALA A 130 2.03 -4.69 2.89
C ALA A 130 1.37 -3.61 3.74
N GLY A 131 2.17 -2.84 4.46
CA GLY A 131 1.70 -1.72 5.26
C GLY A 131 2.65 -1.36 6.37
N ARG A 132 2.09 -0.99 7.51
CA ARG A 132 2.82 -0.57 8.70
C ARG A 132 2.53 -1.50 9.87
N ILE A 133 3.55 -1.84 10.63
CA ILE A 133 3.42 -2.46 11.95
C ILE A 133 3.93 -1.51 13.03
N VAL A 134 3.35 -1.64 14.21
CA VAL A 134 3.77 -0.96 15.44
C VAL A 134 4.37 -2.00 16.38
N PHE A 135 5.52 -1.72 16.93
CA PHE A 135 6.23 -2.65 17.81
C PHE A 135 6.81 -1.93 19.03
N LYS A 136 7.04 -2.70 20.07
CA LYS A 136 7.79 -2.27 21.25
C LYS A 136 9.21 -2.84 21.18
N ASN A 137 10.21 -1.97 21.29
CA ASN A 137 11.60 -2.39 21.29
C ASN A 137 12.05 -2.94 22.67
N SER A 138 13.28 -3.43 22.76
CA SER A 138 13.85 -3.98 23.98
C SER A 138 14.05 -2.95 25.12
N THR A 139 14.05 -1.65 24.80
CA THR A 139 14.13 -0.55 25.79
C THR A 139 12.75 -0.06 26.24
N GLY A 140 11.68 -0.58 25.63
CA GLY A 140 10.31 -0.25 25.98
C GLY A 140 9.69 0.85 25.10
N ASP A 141 10.46 1.42 24.18
CA ASP A 141 9.96 2.46 23.27
C ASP A 141 9.10 1.86 22.16
N ILE A 142 8.13 2.64 21.71
CA ILE A 142 7.25 2.27 20.59
C ILE A 142 7.89 2.75 19.29
N GLY A 143 8.00 1.83 18.33
CA GLY A 143 8.49 2.09 16.98
C GLY A 143 7.47 1.68 15.91
N GLU A 144 7.68 2.17 14.73
CA GLU A 144 6.93 1.80 13.53
C GLU A 144 7.88 1.25 12.46
N LYS A 145 7.38 0.31 11.65
CA LYS A 145 8.12 -0.27 10.53
C LYS A 145 7.19 -0.55 9.36
N LEU A 146 7.65 -0.22 8.16
CA LEU A 146 7.00 -0.65 6.93
C LEU A 146 7.38 -2.10 6.63
N ILE A 147 6.39 -2.89 6.26
CA ILE A 147 6.57 -4.29 5.88
C ILE A 147 5.92 -4.57 4.54
N ASP A 148 6.52 -5.50 3.82
CA ASP A 148 6.00 -6.07 2.58
C ASP A 148 6.42 -7.54 2.50
N PHE A 149 5.46 -8.43 2.25
CA PHE A 149 5.78 -9.86 2.05
C PHE A 149 6.44 -10.13 0.70
N GLU A 150 6.26 -9.24 -0.29
CA GLU A 150 6.91 -9.24 -1.61
C GLU A 150 6.64 -10.49 -2.47
N ARG A 151 5.82 -11.40 -2.01
CA ARG A 151 5.44 -12.64 -2.70
C ARG A 151 3.95 -12.89 -2.55
N PRO A 152 3.33 -13.66 -3.45
CA PRO A 152 1.96 -14.14 -3.25
C PRO A 152 1.85 -14.92 -1.95
N ILE A 153 0.89 -14.56 -1.09
CA ILE A 153 0.60 -15.28 0.15
C ILE A 153 -0.87 -15.66 0.28
N CYS A 154 -1.74 -15.08 -0.51
CA CYS A 154 -3.17 -15.42 -0.49
C CYS A 154 -3.83 -15.15 -1.85
N VAL A 155 -5.03 -15.70 -2.02
CA VAL A 155 -5.85 -15.58 -3.22
C VAL A 155 -7.34 -15.55 -2.85
N ILE A 156 -8.14 -14.78 -3.58
CA ILE A 156 -9.61 -14.83 -3.55
C ILE A 156 -10.06 -15.66 -4.76
N PRO A 157 -10.39 -16.94 -4.60
CA PRO A 157 -10.73 -17.79 -5.74
C PRO A 157 -12.14 -17.51 -6.26
N SER A 158 -12.31 -17.47 -7.56
CA SER A 158 -13.62 -17.56 -8.21
C SER A 158 -14.17 -18.98 -8.16
N LEU A 159 -15.48 -19.11 -8.05
CA LEU A 159 -16.13 -20.39 -8.26
C LEU A 159 -16.16 -20.75 -9.75
N ALA A 160 -15.98 -22.04 -10.04
CA ALA A 160 -16.14 -22.55 -11.38
C ALA A 160 -17.57 -22.28 -11.89
N ILE A 161 -17.71 -22.01 -13.19
CA ILE A 161 -19.01 -21.70 -13.82
C ILE A 161 -20.08 -22.74 -13.55
N HIS A 162 -19.68 -24.02 -13.35
CA HIS A 162 -20.60 -25.10 -13.03
C HIS A 162 -21.26 -24.97 -11.65
N LEU A 163 -20.59 -24.26 -10.72
CA LEU A 163 -21.06 -24.00 -9.36
C LEU A 163 -21.70 -22.61 -9.21
N ASN A 164 -21.43 -21.70 -10.15
CA ASN A 164 -22.02 -20.36 -10.19
C ASN A 164 -22.32 -19.98 -11.66
N ARG A 165 -23.47 -20.43 -12.15
CA ARG A 165 -23.87 -20.22 -13.56
C ARG A 165 -24.12 -18.75 -13.91
N ASP A 166 -24.40 -17.93 -12.90
CA ASP A 166 -24.63 -16.48 -13.05
C ASP A 166 -23.35 -15.64 -12.92
N ALA A 167 -22.18 -16.28 -12.79
CA ALA A 167 -20.89 -15.59 -12.60
C ALA A 167 -20.61 -14.54 -13.67
N ASN A 168 -21.01 -14.80 -14.94
CA ASN A 168 -20.85 -13.88 -16.07
C ASN A 168 -22.04 -12.93 -16.26
N GLY A 169 -23.05 -13.01 -15.41
CA GLY A 169 -24.24 -12.20 -15.40
C GLY A 169 -24.26 -11.18 -14.28
N ASN A 170 -25.42 -10.98 -13.69
CA ASN A 170 -25.62 -10.07 -12.55
C ASN A 170 -25.45 -10.82 -11.21
N SER A 171 -24.23 -11.21 -10.87
CA SER A 171 -23.90 -11.82 -9.59
C SER A 171 -23.32 -10.76 -8.66
N PRO A 172 -24.08 -10.27 -7.65
CA PRO A 172 -23.56 -9.32 -6.68
C PRO A 172 -22.51 -9.99 -5.79
N ILE A 173 -21.46 -9.24 -5.45
CA ILE A 173 -20.41 -9.70 -4.53
C ILE A 173 -20.73 -9.17 -3.13
N ASN A 174 -20.84 -10.07 -2.16
CA ASN A 174 -20.97 -9.69 -0.75
C ASN A 174 -19.56 -9.43 -0.17
N PRO A 175 -19.24 -8.19 0.25
CA PRO A 175 -17.92 -7.85 0.73
C PRO A 175 -17.55 -8.49 2.08
N GLN A 176 -18.50 -9.11 2.79
CA GLN A 176 -18.21 -9.76 4.07
C GLN A 176 -17.95 -11.26 3.95
N THR A 177 -18.46 -11.89 2.89
CA THR A 177 -18.41 -13.35 2.72
C THR A 177 -17.63 -13.82 1.50
N ASP A 178 -17.65 -13.03 0.41
CA ASP A 178 -17.19 -13.51 -0.89
C ASP A 178 -15.75 -13.10 -1.22
N ILE A 179 -15.18 -12.14 -0.46
CA ILE A 179 -13.85 -11.58 -0.71
C ILE A 179 -12.82 -11.95 0.35
N LEU A 180 -13.04 -13.03 1.09
CA LEU A 180 -12.11 -13.52 2.10
C LEU A 180 -10.96 -14.29 1.43
N PRO A 181 -9.72 -13.76 1.41
CA PRO A 181 -8.61 -14.44 0.77
C PRO A 181 -8.25 -15.74 1.51
N ILE A 182 -8.02 -16.80 0.77
CA ILE A 182 -7.46 -18.04 1.30
C ILE A 182 -5.96 -17.83 1.52
N LEU A 183 -5.52 -18.04 2.76
CA LEU A 183 -4.13 -17.88 3.19
C LEU A 183 -3.41 -19.23 3.28
N SER A 184 -4.09 -20.27 3.78
CA SER A 184 -3.53 -21.59 3.98
C SER A 184 -4.61 -22.66 3.97
N GLN A 185 -4.23 -23.87 3.55
CA GLN A 185 -5.04 -25.08 3.73
C GLN A 185 -4.77 -25.68 5.11
N ASN A 186 -5.83 -26.05 5.84
CA ASN A 186 -5.70 -26.76 7.10
C ASN A 186 -5.54 -28.26 6.81
N ILE A 187 -4.37 -28.79 7.11
CA ILE A 187 -4.05 -30.21 6.91
C ILE A 187 -4.36 -30.96 8.21
N GLU A 188 -5.04 -32.08 8.09
CA GLU A 188 -5.34 -32.93 9.24
C GLU A 188 -4.07 -33.35 9.98
N GLY A 189 -4.08 -33.23 11.31
CA GLY A 189 -2.91 -33.48 12.17
C GLY A 189 -1.90 -32.34 12.28
N GLN A 190 -2.08 -31.24 11.54
CA GLN A 190 -1.29 -30.02 11.72
C GLN A 190 -2.09 -28.95 12.47
N LYS A 191 -1.38 -28.09 13.22
CA LYS A 191 -2.02 -26.93 13.84
C LYS A 191 -2.46 -25.96 12.74
N PRO A 192 -3.74 -25.55 12.69
CA PRO A 192 -4.20 -24.53 11.76
C PRO A 192 -3.42 -23.23 11.94
N LEU A 193 -3.25 -22.47 10.86
CA LEU A 193 -2.68 -21.13 10.92
C LEU A 193 -3.66 -20.22 11.67
N ASP A 194 -3.35 -19.91 12.92
CA ASP A 194 -4.11 -19.03 13.80
C ASP A 194 -3.51 -17.62 13.90
N GLU A 195 -4.18 -16.73 14.62
CA GLU A 195 -3.73 -15.35 14.83
C GLU A 195 -2.33 -15.29 15.46
N MET A 196 -2.05 -16.16 16.43
CA MET A 196 -0.75 -16.21 17.06
C MET A 196 0.35 -16.63 16.07
N TYR A 197 0.05 -17.60 15.18
CA TYR A 197 0.98 -18.01 14.13
C TYR A 197 1.20 -16.88 13.12
N PHE A 198 0.14 -16.20 12.66
CA PHE A 198 0.24 -15.07 11.73
C PHE A 198 1.10 -13.95 12.31
N ASN A 199 0.87 -13.60 13.57
CA ASN A 199 1.66 -12.58 14.26
C ASN A 199 3.12 -13.01 14.49
N SER A 200 3.37 -14.32 14.71
CA SER A 200 4.74 -14.83 14.81
C SER A 200 5.48 -14.75 13.46
N GLU A 201 4.82 -15.08 12.36
CA GLU A 201 5.41 -14.93 11.02
C GLU A 201 5.80 -13.48 10.71
N ILE A 202 4.95 -12.51 11.07
CA ILE A 202 5.29 -11.09 10.96
C ILE A 202 6.49 -10.76 11.82
N SER A 203 6.49 -11.23 13.07
CA SER A 203 7.57 -10.94 14.02
C SER A 203 8.89 -11.55 13.56
N ASP A 204 8.91 -12.82 13.18
CA ASP A 204 10.10 -13.55 12.77
C ASP A 204 10.72 -12.97 11.50
N LYS A 205 9.85 -12.54 10.55
CA LYS A 205 10.33 -11.97 9.28
C LYS A 205 10.79 -10.53 9.40
N PHE A 206 10.09 -9.71 10.21
CA PHE A 206 10.25 -8.25 10.13
C PHE A 206 10.79 -7.61 11.41
N LEU A 207 10.72 -8.24 12.57
CA LEU A 207 11.19 -7.68 13.82
C LEU A 207 12.57 -8.23 14.22
N LYS A 208 13.28 -7.46 15.02
CA LYS A 208 14.55 -7.90 15.64
C LYS A 208 14.28 -8.68 16.92
N LYS A 209 15.25 -9.48 17.34
CA LYS A 209 15.18 -10.19 18.62
C LYS A 209 14.93 -9.21 19.79
N GLY A 210 13.86 -9.48 20.53
CA GLY A 210 13.45 -8.64 21.68
C GLY A 210 12.46 -7.51 21.32
N GLU A 211 12.13 -7.34 20.06
CA GLU A 211 10.99 -6.50 19.63
C GLU A 211 9.69 -7.30 19.71
N ILE A 212 8.58 -6.65 20.08
CA ILE A 212 7.27 -7.27 20.27
C ILE A 212 6.28 -6.54 19.37
N LEU A 213 5.62 -7.27 18.48
CA LEU A 213 4.51 -6.75 17.66
C LEU A 213 3.36 -6.31 18.57
N LEU A 214 2.88 -5.09 18.37
CA LEU A 214 1.75 -4.53 19.11
C LEU A 214 0.49 -4.42 18.26
N ASP A 215 0.63 -3.95 17.02
CA ASP A 215 -0.49 -3.67 16.13
C ASP A 215 -0.02 -3.57 14.67
N HIS A 216 -0.98 -3.57 13.74
CA HIS A 216 -0.70 -3.44 12.32
C HIS A 216 -1.78 -2.63 11.58
N ASP A 217 -1.38 -1.96 10.51
CA ASP A 217 -2.26 -1.37 9.49
C ASP A 217 -1.78 -1.90 8.13
N LEU A 218 -2.38 -3.00 7.71
CA LEU A 218 -1.95 -3.81 6.57
C LEU A 218 -3.03 -3.88 5.50
N ASN A 219 -2.61 -3.84 4.24
CA ASN A 219 -3.46 -3.92 3.08
C ASN A 219 -3.03 -5.07 2.17
N LEU A 220 -4.00 -5.66 1.48
CA LEU A 220 -3.72 -6.51 0.33
C LEU A 220 -3.30 -5.69 -0.88
N TYR A 221 -2.47 -6.28 -1.71
CA TYR A 221 -2.14 -5.77 -3.03
C TYR A 221 -1.87 -6.92 -4.00
N ASP A 222 -2.12 -6.69 -5.30
CA ASP A 222 -1.76 -7.63 -6.37
C ASP A 222 -0.26 -7.53 -6.64
N VAL A 223 0.46 -8.66 -6.63
CA VAL A 223 1.91 -8.69 -6.87
C VAL A 223 2.28 -8.45 -8.33
N GLN A 224 1.31 -8.44 -9.24
CA GLN A 224 1.57 -8.06 -10.62
C GLN A 224 2.11 -6.63 -10.69
N PRO A 225 3.33 -6.44 -11.21
CA PRO A 225 3.94 -5.12 -11.23
C PRO A 225 3.24 -4.19 -12.24
N PRO A 226 3.32 -2.88 -12.03
CA PRO A 226 2.97 -1.90 -13.05
C PRO A 226 3.77 -2.13 -14.32
N SER A 227 3.16 -1.91 -15.48
CA SER A 227 3.80 -2.16 -16.77
C SER A 227 3.30 -1.24 -17.87
N MET A 228 4.09 -1.11 -18.93
CA MET A 228 3.59 -0.59 -20.20
C MET A 228 2.75 -1.67 -20.89
N VAL A 229 1.62 -1.28 -21.44
CA VAL A 229 0.64 -2.15 -22.12
C VAL A 229 0.21 -1.51 -23.44
N GLY A 230 -0.18 -2.31 -24.39
CA GLY A 230 -0.55 -1.90 -25.73
C GLY A 230 0.44 -2.44 -26.75
N PHE A 231 0.02 -2.48 -28.01
CA PHE A 231 0.85 -3.02 -29.08
C PHE A 231 2.13 -2.19 -29.29
N ASN A 232 2.06 -0.88 -29.05
CA ASN A 232 3.19 0.06 -29.10
C ASN A 232 3.52 0.65 -27.71
N GLU A 233 3.12 -0.03 -26.62
CA GLU A 233 3.37 0.43 -25.25
C GLU A 233 2.71 1.80 -24.93
N GLU A 234 1.47 2.03 -25.42
CA GLU A 234 0.80 3.33 -25.31
C GLU A 234 0.17 3.59 -23.94
N PHE A 235 -0.03 2.55 -23.12
CA PHE A 235 -0.74 2.64 -21.85
C PHE A 235 0.14 2.23 -20.69
N ILE A 236 -0.09 2.85 -19.53
CA ILE A 236 0.42 2.38 -18.24
C ILE A 236 -0.69 1.61 -17.54
N SER A 237 -0.39 0.37 -17.14
CA SER A 237 -1.29 -0.46 -16.34
C SER A 237 -0.73 -0.63 -14.93
N SER A 238 -1.58 -0.43 -13.93
CA SER A 238 -1.29 -0.69 -12.53
C SER A 238 -2.58 -0.92 -11.76
N GLN A 239 -2.53 -1.74 -10.73
CA GLN A 239 -3.65 -1.94 -9.80
C GLN A 239 -3.95 -0.71 -8.93
N ARG A 240 -3.07 0.30 -8.93
CA ARG A 240 -3.12 1.48 -8.05
C ARG A 240 -3.15 2.79 -8.82
N LEU A 241 -3.75 2.81 -9.97
CA LEU A 241 -4.08 4.04 -10.67
C LEU A 241 -5.46 4.47 -10.23
N ASP A 242 -5.50 5.53 -9.45
CA ASP A 242 -6.71 6.16 -8.98
C ASP A 242 -6.65 7.65 -9.30
N ASN A 243 -7.80 8.28 -9.49
CA ASN A 243 -7.90 9.70 -9.77
C ASN A 243 -8.38 10.47 -8.54
N LEU A 244 -7.95 11.71 -8.43
CA LEU A 244 -8.39 12.62 -7.39
C LEU A 244 -9.75 13.25 -7.79
#